data_76f6615e7ae3fceb560485af7e0e2d1e
#
_entry.id   76f6615e7ae3fceb560485af7e0e2d1e
#
_cell.length_a   1.000
_cell.length_b   1.000
_cell.length_c   1.000
_cell.angle_alpha   90.00
_cell.angle_beta   90.00
_cell.angle_gamma   90.00
#
_symmetry.space_group_name_H-M   'P 1'
#
loop_
_entity.id
_entity.type
_entity.pdbx_description
1 polymer ?
#
loop_
_entity_poly.entity_id
_entity_poly.type
_entity_poly.pdbx_seq_one_letter_code
_entity_poly.pdbx_strand_id
1 'polypeptide(L)'
;TICQELPDEVILLDLNKLSKQLEQIIQTAKTRTCYSCLYKNDAEYLDYFILKHNAGLQEIVTDQKAVFDEFETYLSEKQITDVKLTMYNDKNCNLMTLYNLPKNLENLKKERVWMKSGAYLVIEQTEAMVVIDVNTGKSVDKHSFEEHLLRINSEAAVEVCRQLRLRNLSGIIVVDFINMKQPDSMDVIKDILEQELAKDSVPAAFVDVTKLSLVELTRKKIRKSLKEQLTK
;
A
#
# COMPACT_ATOMS: atom_id res chain seq x y z
N THR A 1 12.07 -1.86 -12.41
CA THR A 1 11.24 -3.02 -12.81
C THR A 1 11.65 -4.22 -11.97
N ILE A 2 10.69 -5.08 -11.60
CA ILE A 2 10.89 -6.24 -10.72
C ILE A 2 11.98 -7.21 -11.25
N CYS A 3 12.25 -7.19 -12.55
CA CYS A 3 13.24 -8.08 -13.21
C CYS A 3 14.67 -7.54 -13.23
N GLN A 4 14.96 -6.36 -12.72
CA GLN A 4 16.23 -5.67 -12.96
C GLN A 4 17.43 -6.30 -12.23
N GLU A 5 17.18 -7.16 -11.23
CA GLU A 5 18.19 -7.80 -10.40
C GLU A 5 18.04 -9.34 -10.33
N LEU A 6 17.13 -9.92 -11.15
CA LEU A 6 16.91 -11.36 -11.16
C LEU A 6 17.85 -12.07 -12.14
N PRO A 7 18.35 -13.28 -11.82
CA PRO A 7 19.10 -14.12 -12.75
C PRO A 7 18.28 -14.44 -14.03
N ASP A 8 18.95 -14.47 -15.17
CA ASP A 8 18.32 -14.76 -16.48
C ASP A 8 17.52 -16.07 -16.49
N GLU A 9 17.97 -17.09 -15.77
CA GLU A 9 17.27 -18.36 -15.63
C GLU A 9 15.88 -18.23 -15.00
N VAL A 10 15.73 -17.39 -13.99
CA VAL A 10 14.45 -17.12 -13.32
C VAL A 10 13.49 -16.38 -14.25
N ILE A 11 14.02 -15.41 -15.01
CA ILE A 11 13.25 -14.67 -16.01
C ILE A 11 12.76 -15.60 -17.13
N LEU A 12 13.61 -16.48 -17.61
CA LEU A 12 13.28 -17.48 -18.63
C LEU A 12 12.22 -18.49 -18.16
N LEU A 13 12.29 -18.93 -16.90
CA LEU A 13 11.27 -19.80 -16.32
C LEU A 13 9.90 -19.11 -16.24
N ASP A 14 9.86 -17.89 -15.79
CA ASP A 14 8.61 -17.12 -15.73
C ASP A 14 8.05 -16.83 -17.12
N LEU A 15 8.90 -16.50 -18.10
CA LEU A 15 8.52 -16.31 -19.49
C LEU A 15 7.89 -17.58 -20.07
N ASN A 16 8.51 -18.75 -19.86
CA ASN A 16 7.99 -20.03 -20.31
C ASN A 16 6.64 -20.37 -19.65
N LYS A 17 6.49 -20.07 -18.35
CA LYS A 17 5.22 -20.25 -17.62
C LYS A 17 4.13 -19.39 -18.23
N LEU A 18 4.40 -18.10 -18.44
CA LEU A 18 3.44 -17.15 -19.03
C LEU A 18 3.07 -17.52 -20.49
N SER A 19 4.04 -17.99 -21.28
CA SER A 19 3.79 -18.44 -22.65
C SER A 19 2.84 -19.65 -22.67
N LYS A 20 3.07 -20.65 -21.84
CA LYS A 20 2.18 -21.81 -21.72
C LYS A 20 0.78 -21.42 -21.25
N GLN A 21 0.69 -20.49 -20.30
CA GLN A 21 -0.57 -19.98 -19.81
C GLN A 21 -1.36 -19.26 -20.90
N LEU A 22 -0.69 -18.42 -21.71
CA LEU A 22 -1.29 -17.75 -22.86
C LEU A 22 -1.81 -18.77 -23.88
N GLU A 23 -1.03 -19.79 -24.20
CA GLU A 23 -1.45 -20.87 -25.11
C GLU A 23 -2.70 -21.59 -24.60
N GLN A 24 -2.76 -21.90 -23.30
CA GLN A 24 -3.95 -22.49 -22.68
C GLN A 24 -5.18 -21.58 -22.77
N ILE A 25 -5.03 -20.29 -22.53
CA ILE A 25 -6.12 -19.32 -22.69
C ILE A 25 -6.63 -19.29 -24.12
N ILE A 26 -5.71 -19.24 -25.12
CA ILE A 26 -6.07 -19.23 -26.54
C ILE A 26 -6.79 -20.54 -26.93
N GLN A 27 -6.32 -21.70 -26.49
CA GLN A 27 -6.99 -22.96 -26.77
C GLN A 27 -8.36 -23.05 -26.11
N THR A 28 -8.48 -22.61 -24.85
CA THR A 28 -9.75 -22.57 -24.13
C THR A 28 -10.76 -21.65 -24.85
N ALA A 29 -10.29 -20.50 -25.34
CA ALA A 29 -11.14 -19.54 -26.06
C ALA A 29 -11.79 -20.13 -27.31
N LYS A 30 -11.13 -21.07 -27.99
CA LYS A 30 -11.68 -21.72 -29.21
C LYS A 30 -12.89 -22.61 -28.92
N THR A 31 -13.02 -23.11 -27.70
CA THR A 31 -14.05 -24.10 -27.33
C THR A 31 -15.14 -23.53 -26.40
N ARG A 32 -14.95 -22.32 -25.88
CA ARG A 32 -15.87 -21.67 -24.94
C ARG A 32 -16.88 -20.77 -25.64
N THR A 33 -18.04 -20.62 -25.03
CA THR A 33 -19.09 -19.68 -25.48
C THR A 33 -18.73 -18.24 -25.19
N CYS A 34 -19.33 -17.29 -25.91
CA CYS A 34 -19.17 -15.88 -25.64
C CYS A 34 -19.48 -15.53 -24.17
N TYR A 35 -18.74 -14.58 -23.61
CA TYR A 35 -18.84 -14.14 -22.21
C TYR A 35 -18.43 -15.16 -21.14
N SER A 36 -17.87 -16.33 -21.49
CA SER A 36 -17.31 -17.24 -20.51
C SER A 36 -15.96 -16.74 -19.99
N CYS A 37 -15.66 -16.99 -18.71
CA CYS A 37 -14.36 -16.71 -18.13
C CYS A 37 -13.32 -17.66 -18.72
N LEU A 38 -12.30 -17.14 -19.38
CA LEU A 38 -11.21 -17.93 -20.00
C LEU A 38 -10.05 -18.14 -19.05
N TYR A 39 -9.82 -17.18 -18.16
CA TYR A 39 -8.75 -17.22 -17.18
C TYR A 39 -9.17 -16.46 -15.93
N LYS A 40 -8.87 -17.03 -14.78
CA LYS A 40 -9.00 -16.38 -13.48
C LYS A 40 -7.60 -16.26 -12.91
N ASN A 41 -7.19 -15.05 -12.60
CA ASN A 41 -5.88 -14.81 -11.99
C ASN A 41 -5.74 -15.56 -10.66
N ASP A 42 -4.52 -15.89 -10.30
CA ASP A 42 -4.21 -16.40 -8.97
C ASP A 42 -4.76 -15.45 -7.91
N ALA A 43 -4.98 -15.96 -6.73
CA ALA A 43 -5.58 -15.13 -5.67
C ALA A 43 -4.70 -13.90 -5.39
N GLU A 44 -5.33 -12.72 -5.30
CA GLU A 44 -4.64 -11.42 -5.12
C GLU A 44 -3.69 -11.40 -3.91
N TYR A 45 -3.91 -12.27 -2.91
CA TYR A 45 -3.03 -12.39 -1.75
C TYR A 45 -1.67 -13.01 -2.09
N LEU A 46 -1.58 -13.87 -3.11
CA LEU A 46 -0.29 -14.40 -3.59
C LEU A 46 0.54 -13.29 -4.26
N ASP A 47 -0.07 -12.46 -5.09
CA ASP A 47 0.60 -11.28 -5.65
C ASP A 47 1.11 -10.35 -4.55
N TYR A 48 0.28 -10.15 -3.51
CA TYR A 48 0.66 -9.33 -2.36
C TYR A 48 1.81 -9.95 -1.56
N PHE A 49 1.80 -11.26 -1.41
CA PHE A 49 2.90 -12.01 -0.79
C PHE A 49 4.21 -11.79 -1.55
N ILE A 50 4.22 -11.95 -2.87
CA ILE A 50 5.43 -11.76 -3.71
C ILE A 50 6.01 -10.35 -3.49
N LEU A 51 5.15 -9.32 -3.47
CA LEU A 51 5.56 -7.94 -3.22
C LEU A 51 6.14 -7.72 -1.81
N LYS A 52 5.70 -8.48 -0.81
CA LYS A 52 6.10 -8.31 0.59
C LYS A 52 7.22 -9.24 1.04
N HIS A 53 7.42 -10.36 0.37
CA HIS A 53 8.47 -11.32 0.71
C HIS A 53 9.86 -10.66 0.71
N ASN A 54 10.19 -9.90 -0.33
CA ASN A 54 11.43 -9.14 -0.44
C ASN A 54 11.58 -8.00 0.60
N ALA A 55 10.48 -7.63 1.26
CA ALA A 55 10.47 -6.62 2.33
C ALA A 55 10.62 -7.21 3.74
N GLY A 56 11.05 -8.50 3.86
CA GLY A 56 11.32 -9.15 5.14
C GLY A 56 10.09 -9.71 5.84
N LEU A 57 9.12 -10.25 5.07
CA LEU A 57 7.99 -10.98 5.62
C LEU A 57 8.47 -12.24 6.36
N GLN A 58 8.06 -12.41 7.62
CA GLN A 58 8.50 -13.51 8.48
C GLN A 58 7.44 -14.60 8.65
N GLU A 59 6.15 -14.22 8.65
CA GLU A 59 5.07 -15.16 8.92
C GLU A 59 3.81 -14.84 8.12
N ILE A 60 3.14 -15.89 7.65
CA ILE A 60 1.81 -15.87 7.06
C ILE A 60 0.86 -16.59 8.02
N VAL A 61 -0.22 -15.93 8.40
CA VAL A 61 -1.24 -16.50 9.27
C VAL A 61 -2.59 -16.48 8.56
N THR A 62 -3.28 -17.60 8.50
CA THR A 62 -4.62 -17.70 7.92
C THR A 62 -5.51 -18.63 8.74
N ASP A 63 -6.80 -18.34 8.76
CA ASP A 63 -7.86 -19.20 9.33
C ASP A 63 -8.63 -20.00 8.28
N GLN A 64 -8.26 -19.84 7.00
CA GLN A 64 -8.91 -20.52 5.87
C GLN A 64 -8.01 -21.64 5.32
N LYS A 65 -8.52 -22.88 5.42
CA LYS A 65 -7.79 -24.07 4.98
C LYS A 65 -7.37 -23.99 3.50
N ALA A 66 -8.25 -23.51 2.63
CA ALA A 66 -7.94 -23.38 1.20
C ALA A 66 -6.76 -22.43 0.94
N VAL A 67 -6.73 -21.30 1.65
CA VAL A 67 -5.62 -20.31 1.56
C VAL A 67 -4.33 -20.90 2.10
N PHE A 68 -4.42 -21.67 3.19
CA PHE A 68 -3.26 -22.36 3.77
C PHE A 68 -2.66 -23.34 2.76
N ASP A 69 -3.48 -24.21 2.15
CA ASP A 69 -3.03 -25.22 1.21
C ASP A 69 -2.42 -24.59 -0.06
N GLU A 70 -2.97 -23.46 -0.53
CA GLU A 70 -2.39 -22.71 -1.66
C GLU A 70 -1.02 -22.13 -1.30
N PHE A 71 -0.85 -21.54 -0.11
CA PHE A 71 0.45 -21.05 0.32
C PHE A 71 1.46 -22.17 0.55
N GLU A 72 1.04 -23.28 1.14
CA GLU A 72 1.90 -24.45 1.35
C GLU A 72 2.45 -24.97 0.02
N THR A 73 1.57 -25.09 -0.98
CA THR A 73 1.95 -25.49 -2.34
C THR A 73 2.92 -24.47 -2.96
N TYR A 74 2.58 -23.19 -2.90
CA TYR A 74 3.38 -22.13 -3.48
C TYR A 74 4.79 -22.04 -2.86
N LEU A 75 4.88 -22.05 -1.52
CA LEU A 75 6.16 -21.99 -0.79
C LEU A 75 7.04 -23.20 -1.11
N SER A 76 6.43 -24.40 -1.21
CA SER A 76 7.12 -25.64 -1.59
C SER A 76 7.65 -25.61 -3.03
N GLU A 77 6.83 -25.21 -4.00
CA GLU A 77 7.22 -25.10 -5.41
C GLU A 77 8.35 -24.08 -5.65
N LYS A 78 8.32 -22.95 -4.90
CA LYS A 78 9.33 -21.90 -4.99
C LYS A 78 10.52 -22.12 -4.06
N GLN A 79 10.53 -23.20 -3.25
CA GLN A 79 11.58 -23.52 -2.27
C GLN A 79 11.84 -22.39 -1.27
N ILE A 80 10.78 -21.66 -0.88
CA ILE A 80 10.84 -20.56 0.10
C ILE A 80 10.75 -21.18 1.50
N THR A 81 11.82 -21.02 2.29
CA THR A 81 11.93 -21.65 3.63
C THR A 81 12.06 -20.62 4.76
N ASP A 82 12.21 -19.36 4.43
CA ASP A 82 12.42 -18.24 5.38
C ASP A 82 11.11 -17.63 5.89
N VAL A 83 9.97 -18.09 5.39
CA VAL A 83 8.64 -17.63 5.79
C VAL A 83 7.88 -18.75 6.51
N LYS A 84 7.45 -18.46 7.73
CA LYS A 84 6.62 -19.39 8.52
C LYS A 84 5.16 -19.31 8.05
N LEU A 85 4.54 -20.45 7.77
CA LEU A 85 3.11 -20.56 7.49
C LEU A 85 2.37 -21.13 8.71
N THR A 86 1.39 -20.41 9.22
CA THR A 86 0.65 -20.79 10.44
C THR A 86 -0.85 -20.84 10.15
N MET A 87 -1.44 -22.01 10.45
CA MET A 87 -2.90 -22.16 10.47
C MET A 87 -3.45 -21.67 11.82
N TYR A 88 -4.25 -20.62 11.79
CA TYR A 88 -4.93 -20.10 12.98
C TYR A 88 -6.24 -20.88 13.23
N ASN A 89 -6.39 -21.43 14.42
CA ASN A 89 -7.54 -22.27 14.76
C ASN A 89 -8.01 -22.03 16.20
N ASP A 90 -8.23 -20.76 16.57
CA ASP A 90 -8.83 -20.43 17.87
C ASP A 90 -10.36 -20.32 17.72
N LYS A 91 -11.10 -21.16 18.45
CA LYS A 91 -12.57 -21.18 18.42
C LYS A 91 -13.21 -19.99 19.14
N ASN A 92 -12.49 -19.33 20.05
CA ASN A 92 -13.01 -18.25 20.88
C ASN A 92 -12.80 -16.86 20.25
N CYS A 93 -11.80 -16.72 19.39
CA CYS A 93 -11.48 -15.46 18.74
C CYS A 93 -11.11 -15.69 17.27
N ASN A 94 -11.84 -15.14 16.33
CA ASN A 94 -11.49 -15.23 14.92
C ASN A 94 -10.32 -14.26 14.59
N LEU A 95 -9.59 -14.57 13.51
CA LEU A 95 -8.41 -13.83 13.10
C LEU A 95 -8.71 -12.35 12.83
N MET A 96 -9.85 -12.04 12.22
CA MET A 96 -10.25 -10.66 11.95
C MET A 96 -10.47 -9.85 13.23
N THR A 97 -11.03 -10.49 14.27
CA THR A 97 -11.24 -9.86 15.58
C THR A 97 -9.93 -9.69 16.33
N LEU A 98 -9.05 -10.69 16.29
CA LEU A 98 -7.72 -10.63 16.91
C LEU A 98 -6.91 -9.43 16.43
N TYR A 99 -6.91 -9.17 15.12
CA TYR A 99 -6.23 -8.02 14.52
C TYR A 99 -7.11 -6.76 14.41
N ASN A 100 -8.33 -6.78 14.97
CA ASN A 100 -9.26 -5.64 14.93
C ASN A 100 -9.50 -5.09 13.51
N LEU A 101 -9.50 -5.98 12.51
CA LEU A 101 -9.58 -5.60 11.09
C LEU A 101 -10.86 -4.85 10.73
N PRO A 102 -12.07 -5.21 11.22
CA PRO A 102 -13.30 -4.48 10.89
C PRO A 102 -13.25 -3.01 11.30
N LYS A 103 -12.79 -2.73 12.54
CA LYS A 103 -12.65 -1.35 13.04
C LYS A 103 -11.59 -0.57 12.29
N ASN A 104 -10.45 -1.22 11.97
CA ASN A 104 -9.40 -0.59 11.17
C ASN A 104 -9.92 -0.24 9.77
N LEU A 105 -10.67 -1.13 9.13
CA LEU A 105 -11.28 -0.89 7.82
C LEU A 105 -12.28 0.28 7.87
N GLU A 106 -13.15 0.34 8.90
CA GLU A 106 -14.05 1.46 9.09
C GLU A 106 -13.30 2.80 9.30
N ASN A 107 -12.17 2.79 10.01
CA ASN A 107 -11.35 3.98 10.16
C ASN A 107 -10.72 4.42 8.83
N LEU A 108 -10.34 3.49 7.96
CA LEU A 108 -9.79 3.79 6.65
C LEU A 108 -10.82 4.40 5.66
N LYS A 109 -12.13 4.27 5.94
CA LYS A 109 -13.18 4.92 5.15
C LYS A 109 -13.35 6.41 5.49
N LYS A 110 -12.91 6.82 6.69
CA LYS A 110 -13.08 8.21 7.16
C LYS A 110 -12.08 9.14 6.44
N GLU A 111 -12.51 10.33 6.12
CA GLU A 111 -11.63 11.37 5.56
C GLU A 111 -10.62 11.85 6.59
N ARG A 112 -11.03 11.98 7.86
CA ARG A 112 -10.16 12.45 8.95
C ARG A 112 -9.36 11.32 9.57
N VAL A 113 -8.04 11.53 9.66
CA VAL A 113 -7.07 10.62 10.27
C VAL A 113 -6.37 11.34 11.42
N TRP A 114 -6.60 10.86 12.63
CA TRP A 114 -5.94 11.41 13.83
C TRP A 114 -4.53 10.87 13.98
N MET A 115 -3.60 11.75 14.30
CA MET A 115 -2.21 11.44 14.60
C MET A 115 -1.97 11.39 16.12
N LYS A 116 -0.82 10.84 16.53
CA LYS A 116 -0.47 10.69 17.96
C LYS A 116 -0.29 12.02 18.67
N SER A 117 0.16 13.04 17.96
CA SER A 117 0.30 14.40 18.47
C SER A 117 -1.03 15.08 18.82
N GLY A 118 -2.16 14.53 18.37
CA GLY A 118 -3.47 15.19 18.44
C GLY A 118 -3.77 16.10 17.24
N ALA A 119 -2.84 16.19 16.29
CA ALA A 119 -3.08 16.75 14.97
C ALA A 119 -3.82 15.74 14.08
N TYR A 120 -4.29 16.13 12.91
CA TYR A 120 -5.01 15.24 12.03
C TYR A 120 -4.83 15.61 10.56
N LEU A 121 -4.96 14.61 9.70
CA LEU A 121 -5.07 14.76 8.25
C LEU A 121 -6.53 14.76 7.82
N VAL A 122 -6.85 15.52 6.78
CA VAL A 122 -8.10 15.38 6.02
C VAL A 122 -7.71 14.90 4.62
N ILE A 123 -8.23 13.73 4.22
CA ILE A 123 -7.87 13.08 2.96
C ILE A 123 -9.12 13.02 2.07
N GLU A 124 -9.08 13.72 0.97
CA GLU A 124 -10.16 13.75 -0.01
C GLU A 124 -9.69 13.18 -1.35
N GLN A 125 -10.41 12.19 -1.83
CA GLN A 125 -10.17 11.62 -3.17
C GLN A 125 -11.21 12.19 -4.12
N THR A 126 -10.76 13.04 -5.03
CA THR A 126 -11.56 13.57 -6.13
C THR A 126 -11.41 12.66 -7.38
N GLU A 127 -12.08 13.01 -8.47
CA GLU A 127 -11.95 12.30 -9.74
C GLU A 127 -10.54 12.46 -10.35
N ALA A 128 -9.92 13.64 -10.19
CA ALA A 128 -8.66 13.98 -10.83
C ALA A 128 -7.43 13.74 -9.95
N MET A 129 -7.54 13.94 -8.64
CA MET A 129 -6.41 13.92 -7.72
C MET A 129 -6.82 13.59 -6.28
N VAL A 130 -5.85 13.34 -5.45
CA VAL A 130 -6.01 13.21 -4.00
C VAL A 130 -5.49 14.51 -3.36
N VAL A 131 -6.30 15.10 -2.48
CA VAL A 131 -5.92 16.28 -1.70
C VAL A 131 -5.83 15.90 -0.24
N ILE A 132 -4.75 16.30 0.42
CA ILE A 132 -4.50 16.03 1.83
C ILE A 132 -4.18 17.34 2.53
N ASP A 133 -4.94 17.67 3.58
CA ASP A 133 -4.74 18.84 4.41
C ASP A 133 -4.28 18.44 5.81
N VAL A 134 -3.26 19.14 6.33
CA VAL A 134 -2.65 18.88 7.65
C VAL A 134 -3.12 19.92 8.64
N ASN A 135 -3.77 19.46 9.71
CA ASN A 135 -4.32 20.33 10.75
C ASN A 135 -3.67 20.08 12.11
N THR A 136 -3.33 21.16 12.85
CA THR A 136 -2.74 21.08 14.20
C THR A 136 -3.66 20.45 15.23
N GLY A 137 -4.99 20.53 15.02
CA GLY A 137 -5.97 20.04 15.98
C GLY A 137 -5.86 20.75 17.33
N LYS A 138 -5.85 19.96 18.41
CA LYS A 138 -5.65 20.44 19.79
C LYS A 138 -4.21 20.20 20.28
N SER A 139 -3.28 20.00 19.37
CA SER A 139 -1.88 19.76 19.72
C SER A 139 -1.31 21.02 20.39
N VAL A 140 -0.93 20.90 21.66
CA VAL A 140 -0.29 21.97 22.43
C VAL A 140 1.07 21.46 22.88
N ASP A 141 2.13 22.20 22.58
CA ASP A 141 3.47 21.89 23.01
C ASP A 141 4.10 23.01 23.85
N LYS A 142 5.06 22.60 24.70
CA LYS A 142 5.86 23.51 25.52
C LYS A 142 7.12 24.01 24.79
N HIS A 143 7.39 23.48 23.59
CA HIS A 143 8.53 23.88 22.78
C HIS A 143 8.27 25.14 21.96
N SER A 144 9.28 25.60 21.22
CA SER A 144 9.09 26.74 20.32
C SER A 144 8.00 26.40 19.29
N PHE A 145 7.21 27.38 18.90
CA PHE A 145 6.09 27.20 17.97
C PHE A 145 6.54 26.58 16.63
N GLU A 146 7.70 26.99 16.11
CA GLU A 146 8.26 26.47 14.86
C GLU A 146 8.70 24.99 14.98
N GLU A 147 9.36 24.62 16.07
CA GLU A 147 9.75 23.21 16.32
C GLU A 147 8.51 22.31 16.44
N HIS A 148 7.45 22.84 17.05
CA HIS A 148 6.19 22.14 17.15
C HIS A 148 5.55 21.88 15.77
N LEU A 149 5.53 22.90 14.88
CA LEU A 149 5.03 22.76 13.52
C LEU A 149 5.85 21.76 12.72
N LEU A 150 7.18 21.82 12.78
CA LEU A 150 8.05 20.87 12.12
C LEU A 150 7.79 19.44 12.58
N ARG A 151 7.59 19.23 13.88
CA ARG A 151 7.28 17.90 14.43
C ARG A 151 5.93 17.38 13.92
N ILE A 152 4.88 18.23 13.88
CA ILE A 152 3.57 17.83 13.35
C ILE A 152 3.68 17.50 11.86
N ASN A 153 4.34 18.33 11.07
CA ASN A 153 4.52 18.09 9.65
C ASN A 153 5.36 16.84 9.38
N SER A 154 6.37 16.55 10.19
CA SER A 154 7.17 15.32 10.09
C SER A 154 6.33 14.08 10.38
N GLU A 155 5.49 14.12 11.43
CA GLU A 155 4.53 13.04 11.71
C GLU A 155 3.52 12.89 10.58
N ALA A 156 3.02 14.02 10.05
CA ALA A 156 2.09 14.05 8.92
C ALA A 156 2.69 13.42 7.66
N ALA A 157 3.94 13.71 7.32
CA ALA A 157 4.64 13.15 6.16
C ALA A 157 4.70 11.62 6.22
N VAL A 158 5.04 11.05 7.37
CA VAL A 158 5.03 9.60 7.61
C VAL A 158 3.62 9.02 7.47
N GLU A 159 2.62 9.66 8.09
CA GLU A 159 1.23 9.18 8.06
C GLU A 159 0.61 9.32 6.67
N VAL A 160 0.90 10.39 5.91
CA VAL A 160 0.50 10.53 4.51
C VAL A 160 0.95 9.32 3.70
N CYS A 161 2.24 9.01 3.70
CA CYS A 161 2.77 7.86 2.96
C CYS A 161 2.14 6.53 3.41
N ARG A 162 1.88 6.37 4.71
CA ARG A 162 1.16 5.22 5.25
C ARG A 162 -0.27 5.14 4.73
N GLN A 163 -1.01 6.24 4.69
CA GLN A 163 -2.38 6.29 4.19
C GLN A 163 -2.45 6.06 2.67
N LEU A 164 -1.47 6.54 1.89
CA LEU A 164 -1.37 6.21 0.45
C LEU A 164 -1.35 4.70 0.23
N ARG A 165 -0.54 3.97 1.01
CA ARG A 165 -0.45 2.51 0.94
C ARG A 165 -1.74 1.82 1.42
N LEU A 166 -2.28 2.19 2.59
CA LEU A 166 -3.43 1.53 3.20
C LEU A 166 -4.72 1.71 2.38
N ARG A 167 -4.92 2.90 1.82
CA ARG A 167 -6.10 3.22 0.99
C ARG A 167 -5.89 2.96 -0.48
N ASN A 168 -4.67 2.55 -0.87
CA ASN A 168 -4.23 2.41 -2.26
C ASN A 168 -4.56 3.67 -3.09
N LEU A 169 -4.27 4.85 -2.54
CA LEU A 169 -4.42 6.11 -3.24
C LEU A 169 -3.34 6.23 -4.32
N SER A 170 -3.68 6.78 -5.47
CA SER A 170 -2.79 6.81 -6.64
C SER A 170 -3.12 7.99 -7.57
N GLY A 171 -2.23 8.25 -8.50
CA GLY A 171 -2.31 9.39 -9.41
C GLY A 171 -1.60 10.60 -8.83
N ILE A 172 -2.13 11.79 -9.06
CA ILE A 172 -1.64 13.07 -8.53
C ILE A 172 -2.11 13.20 -7.08
N ILE A 173 -1.19 13.52 -6.19
CA ILE A 173 -1.46 13.72 -4.76
C ILE A 173 -0.88 15.07 -4.37
N VAL A 174 -1.72 15.92 -3.78
CA VAL A 174 -1.32 17.25 -3.30
C VAL A 174 -1.48 17.27 -1.78
N VAL A 175 -0.44 17.68 -1.08
CA VAL A 175 -0.44 17.78 0.39
C VAL A 175 -0.21 19.21 0.80
N ASP A 176 -1.15 19.76 1.59
CA ASP A 176 -1.03 21.07 2.22
C ASP A 176 -0.52 20.87 3.65
N PHE A 177 0.80 21.07 3.83
CA PHE A 177 1.45 21.05 5.13
C PHE A 177 1.27 22.38 5.84
N ILE A 178 1.33 22.35 7.17
CA ILE A 178 1.25 23.57 7.96
C ILE A 178 2.44 24.47 7.62
N ASN A 179 2.16 25.74 7.31
CA ASN A 179 3.19 26.70 6.91
C ASN A 179 4.24 26.89 8.01
N MET A 180 5.51 26.74 7.64
CA MET A 180 6.68 26.96 8.48
C MET A 180 7.50 28.13 7.96
N LYS A 181 8.09 28.91 8.87
CA LYS A 181 8.85 30.10 8.49
C LYS A 181 10.31 29.82 8.16
N GLN A 182 10.86 28.74 8.74
CA GLN A 182 12.25 28.35 8.49
C GLN A 182 12.39 27.67 7.13
N PRO A 183 13.25 28.18 6.22
CA PRO A 183 13.39 27.63 4.87
C PRO A 183 13.76 26.16 4.86
N ASP A 184 14.68 25.75 5.74
CA ASP A 184 15.23 24.38 5.79
C ASP A 184 14.20 23.35 6.31
N SER A 185 13.11 23.81 6.91
CA SER A 185 12.08 22.90 7.44
C SER A 185 11.40 22.08 6.34
N MET A 186 11.24 22.63 5.15
CA MET A 186 10.62 21.93 4.04
C MET A 186 11.56 20.84 3.47
N ASP A 187 12.86 21.05 3.49
CA ASP A 187 13.85 20.05 3.08
C ASP A 187 13.79 18.83 4.00
N VAL A 188 13.63 19.03 5.31
CA VAL A 188 13.43 17.92 6.27
C VAL A 188 12.16 17.12 5.92
N ILE A 189 11.05 17.80 5.60
CA ILE A 189 9.79 17.12 5.22
C ILE A 189 9.97 16.34 3.91
N LYS A 190 10.67 16.91 2.93
CA LYS A 190 11.00 16.25 1.67
C LYS A 190 11.80 14.98 1.91
N ASP A 191 12.86 15.04 2.70
CA ASP A 191 13.69 13.87 3.01
C ASP A 191 12.88 12.75 3.67
N ILE A 192 11.98 13.09 4.59
CA ILE A 192 11.08 12.11 5.22
C ILE A 192 10.14 11.50 4.18
N LEU A 193 9.54 12.31 3.31
CA LEU A 193 8.64 11.82 2.26
C LEU A 193 9.37 10.87 1.30
N GLU A 194 10.56 11.23 0.83
CA GLU A 194 11.37 10.38 -0.07
C GLU A 194 11.72 9.05 0.58
N GLN A 195 12.13 9.05 1.85
CA GLN A 195 12.43 7.84 2.61
C GLN A 195 11.19 6.95 2.81
N GLU A 196 10.04 7.54 3.11
CA GLU A 196 8.79 6.77 3.31
C GLU A 196 8.18 6.27 2.00
N LEU A 197 8.28 7.04 0.91
CA LEU A 197 7.86 6.63 -0.42
C LEU A 197 8.71 5.47 -0.97
N ALA A 198 10.02 5.46 -0.67
CA ALA A 198 10.93 4.38 -1.06
C ALA A 198 10.54 3.01 -0.43
N LYS A 199 9.80 3.00 0.69
CA LYS A 199 9.26 1.77 1.32
C LYS A 199 8.02 1.22 0.61
N ASP A 200 7.45 1.97 -0.34
CA ASP A 200 6.26 1.52 -1.07
C ASP A 200 6.65 0.54 -2.17
N SER A 201 5.96 -0.60 -2.23
CA SER A 201 6.13 -1.58 -3.32
C SER A 201 5.57 -1.09 -4.66
N VAL A 202 4.74 -0.04 -4.62
CA VAL A 202 4.21 0.64 -5.81
C VAL A 202 5.03 1.89 -6.09
N PRO A 203 5.53 2.10 -7.32
CA PRO A 203 6.30 3.28 -7.65
C PRO A 203 5.58 4.56 -7.25
N ALA A 204 6.23 5.32 -6.37
CA ALA A 204 5.76 6.59 -5.86
C ALA A 204 6.94 7.56 -5.74
N ALA A 205 6.73 8.84 -5.96
CA ALA A 205 7.79 9.84 -5.94
C ALA A 205 7.29 11.19 -5.41
N PHE A 206 8.18 11.89 -4.74
CA PHE A 206 8.09 13.32 -4.52
C PHE A 206 8.36 14.01 -5.88
N VAL A 207 7.55 15.01 -6.23
CA VAL A 207 7.66 15.72 -7.51
C VAL A 207 8.25 17.11 -7.30
N ASP A 208 7.54 17.97 -6.57
CA ASP A 208 7.96 19.36 -6.35
C ASP A 208 7.17 19.99 -5.18
N VAL A 209 7.53 21.23 -4.85
CA VAL A 209 6.76 22.13 -3.98
C VAL A 209 6.30 23.32 -4.80
N THR A 210 5.01 23.54 -4.87
CA THR A 210 4.43 24.65 -5.64
C THR A 210 4.76 26.01 -5.01
N LYS A 211 4.54 27.10 -5.77
CA LYS A 211 4.64 28.46 -5.26
C LYS A 211 3.66 28.79 -4.12
N LEU A 212 2.63 27.96 -3.96
CA LEU A 212 1.66 28.04 -2.85
C LEU A 212 2.08 27.17 -1.65
N SER A 213 3.30 26.64 -1.64
CA SER A 213 3.83 25.74 -0.62
C SER A 213 3.10 24.38 -0.53
N LEU A 214 2.37 23.99 -1.60
CA LEU A 214 1.76 22.68 -1.67
C LEU A 214 2.79 21.67 -2.14
N VAL A 215 2.87 20.53 -1.46
CA VAL A 215 3.74 19.40 -1.85
C VAL A 215 3.04 18.53 -2.86
N GLU A 216 3.71 18.26 -3.97
CA GLU A 216 3.24 17.40 -5.04
C GLU A 216 3.90 16.03 -4.97
N LEU A 217 3.08 14.99 -4.92
CA LEU A 217 3.50 13.60 -4.96
C LEU A 217 2.80 12.89 -6.11
N THR A 218 3.42 11.82 -6.59
CA THR A 218 2.79 10.91 -7.55
C THR A 218 2.93 9.47 -7.08
N ARG A 219 1.90 8.65 -7.35
CA ARG A 219 1.93 7.21 -7.10
C ARG A 219 1.24 6.47 -8.23
N LYS A 220 1.89 5.46 -8.80
CA LYS A 220 1.38 4.70 -9.93
C LYS A 220 0.05 4.02 -9.59
N LYS A 221 -0.96 4.16 -10.47
CA LYS A 221 -2.24 3.44 -10.33
C LYS A 221 -2.07 2.01 -10.85
N ILE A 222 -2.03 1.04 -9.95
CA ILE A 222 -1.95 -0.39 -10.28
C ILE A 222 -3.32 -1.05 -10.08
N ARG A 223 -4.04 -0.67 -9.03
CA ARG A 223 -5.35 -1.22 -8.64
C ARG A 223 -6.30 -0.09 -8.25
N LYS A 224 -7.58 -0.42 -8.11
CA LYS A 224 -8.60 0.49 -7.58
C LYS A 224 -8.26 0.90 -6.14
N SER A 225 -8.61 2.13 -5.76
CA SER A 225 -8.49 2.57 -4.37
C SER A 225 -9.43 1.79 -3.46
N LEU A 226 -9.18 1.79 -2.15
CA LEU A 226 -10.05 1.14 -1.17
C LEU A 226 -11.50 1.64 -1.27
N LYS A 227 -11.69 2.95 -1.48
CA LYS A 227 -13.03 3.55 -1.66
C LYS A 227 -13.72 2.99 -2.91
N GLU A 228 -13.03 2.92 -4.05
CA GLU A 228 -13.56 2.36 -5.30
C GLU A 228 -13.87 0.85 -5.22
N GLN A 229 -13.19 0.11 -4.34
CA GLN A 229 -13.43 -1.32 -4.13
C GLN A 229 -14.65 -1.58 -3.21
N LEU A 230 -14.91 -0.69 -2.27
CA LEU A 230 -16.00 -0.81 -1.31
C LEU A 230 -17.32 -0.19 -1.81
N THR A 231 -17.25 0.67 -2.83
CA THR A 231 -18.42 1.24 -3.49
C THR A 231 -18.84 0.30 -4.63
N LYS A 232 -19.68 -0.67 -4.33
CA LYS A 232 -20.36 -1.52 -5.31
C LYS A 232 -21.78 -1.03 -5.54
#